data_f9f0f343c2d1c91442d8500d4f825b9b
#
_entry.id   f9f0f343c2d1c91442d8500d4f825b9b
#
_cell.length_a   1.000
_cell.length_b   1.000
_cell.length_c   1.000
_cell.angle_alpha   90.00
_cell.angle_beta   90.00
_cell.angle_gamma   90.00
#
_symmetry.space_group_name_H-M   'P 1'
#
loop_
_entity.id
_entity.type
_entity.pdbx_description
1 polymer ?
#
loop_
_entity_poly.entity_id
_entity_poly.type
_entity_poly.pdbx_seq_one_letter_code
_entity_poly.pdbx_strand_id
1 'polypeptide(L)'
;SQFMDQTNPLSEITHKRRLSALGPGGLTRERAGFEVRDVHPTHYGRICPIETPEGPNIGLINSLATYARVNKYGFVETPYRRVKEGRVSDEVVYLSAMEEGRYTVAQANAEIDAKGKFVSESVQCRKGGEYILGRPETIDFVDVSPKQIVSVAAALIPFLENDDANRALMGSNM
;
A
#
# COMPACT_ATOMS: atom_id res chain seq x y z
N SER A 1 17.59 17.89 5.77
CA SER A 1 17.33 17.05 6.95
C SER A 1 16.38 17.76 7.91
N GLN A 2 15.63 16.97 8.67
CA GLN A 2 14.67 17.47 9.65
C GLN A 2 14.98 16.84 11.01
N PHE A 3 14.61 17.58 12.08
CA PHE A 3 14.64 16.99 13.42
C PHE A 3 13.56 15.91 13.52
N MET A 4 13.94 14.78 14.11
CA MET A 4 13.01 13.66 14.31
C MET A 4 11.99 14.00 15.39
N ASP A 5 10.73 13.70 15.14
CA ASP A 5 9.67 13.77 16.13
C ASP A 5 9.85 12.62 17.14
N GLN A 6 10.04 12.94 18.40
CA GLN A 6 10.34 12.00 19.45
C GLN A 6 9.29 11.98 20.57
N THR A 7 8.06 12.40 20.28
CA THR A 7 6.96 12.45 21.25
C THR A 7 6.69 11.06 21.85
N ASN A 8 6.77 10.01 21.01
CA ASN A 8 6.62 8.62 21.44
C ASN A 8 7.26 7.71 20.37
N PRO A 9 7.44 6.40 20.66
CA PRO A 9 8.07 5.48 19.69
C PRO A 9 7.35 5.42 18.34
N LEU A 10 6.03 5.51 18.32
CA LEU A 10 5.26 5.49 17.07
C LEU A 10 5.55 6.72 16.23
N SER A 11 5.65 7.91 16.82
CA SER A 11 5.98 9.13 16.08
C SER A 11 7.37 9.11 15.48
N GLU A 12 8.33 8.46 16.14
CA GLU A 12 9.67 8.27 15.58
C GLU A 12 9.63 7.39 14.32
N ILE A 13 8.92 6.27 14.39
CA ILE A 13 8.77 5.33 13.27
C ILE A 13 8.06 6.01 12.10
N THR A 14 6.96 6.68 12.35
CA THR A 14 6.18 7.34 11.29
C THR A 14 6.96 8.47 10.62
N HIS A 15 7.76 9.21 11.38
CA HIS A 15 8.61 10.25 10.82
C HIS A 15 9.67 9.69 9.87
N LYS A 16 10.29 8.57 10.22
CA LYS A 16 11.31 7.92 9.38
C LYS A 16 10.74 7.33 8.10
N ARG A 17 9.46 7.04 8.07
CA ARG A 17 8.76 6.43 6.94
C ARG A 17 7.95 7.45 6.12
N ARG A 18 8.18 8.73 6.33
CA ARG A 18 7.46 9.81 5.67
C ARG A 18 8.04 10.10 4.29
N LEU A 19 7.15 10.31 3.32
CA LEU A 19 7.48 10.69 1.95
C LEU A 19 6.94 12.10 1.68
N SER A 20 7.75 12.94 1.04
CA SER A 20 7.32 14.30 0.69
C SER A 20 7.48 14.53 -0.80
N ALA A 21 6.46 15.11 -1.42
CA ALA A 21 6.53 15.59 -2.80
C ALA A 21 7.12 17.00 -2.89
N LEU A 22 7.35 17.65 -1.75
CA LEU A 22 7.88 19.00 -1.66
C LEU A 22 9.41 19.00 -1.61
N GLY A 23 10.00 20.17 -1.85
CA GLY A 23 11.44 20.38 -1.71
C GLY A 23 12.18 20.49 -3.04
N PRO A 24 13.52 20.52 -3.02
CA PRO A 24 14.35 20.65 -4.23
C PRO A 24 14.08 19.49 -5.20
N GLY A 25 13.77 19.82 -6.46
CA GLY A 25 13.43 18.84 -7.49
C GLY A 25 11.99 18.33 -7.42
N GLY A 26 11.20 18.77 -6.42
CA GLY A 26 9.82 18.40 -6.26
C GLY A 26 8.84 19.53 -6.56
N LEU A 27 7.63 19.39 -6.03
CA LEU A 27 6.55 20.36 -6.22
C LEU A 27 6.59 21.45 -5.16
N THR A 28 5.92 22.58 -5.47
CA THR A 28 5.56 23.59 -4.46
C THR A 28 4.05 23.47 -4.19
N ARG A 29 3.60 23.94 -3.03
CA ARG A 29 2.17 23.91 -2.68
C ARG A 29 1.30 24.61 -3.72
N GLU A 30 1.76 25.72 -4.25
CA GLU A 30 1.03 26.53 -5.22
C GLU A 30 0.91 25.83 -6.57
N ARG A 31 1.86 24.98 -6.93
CA ARG A 31 1.87 24.26 -8.21
C ARG A 31 1.18 22.90 -8.12
N ALA A 32 0.87 22.44 -6.93
CA ALA A 32 0.26 21.14 -6.73
C ALA A 32 -1.25 21.22 -6.97
N GLY A 33 -1.72 20.59 -8.05
CA GLY A 33 -3.13 20.42 -8.34
C GLY A 33 -3.74 19.21 -7.65
N PHE A 34 -4.99 18.93 -7.94
CA PHE A 34 -5.69 17.77 -7.35
C PHE A 34 -5.10 16.44 -7.79
N GLU A 35 -4.61 16.34 -9.04
CA GLU A 35 -4.07 15.07 -9.57
C GLU A 35 -2.91 14.52 -8.75
N VAL A 36 -1.97 15.37 -8.35
CA VAL A 36 -0.80 14.94 -7.58
C VAL A 36 -1.12 14.64 -6.11
N ARG A 37 -2.26 15.14 -5.63
CA ARG A 37 -2.72 14.93 -4.25
C ARG A 37 -3.61 13.70 -4.11
N ASP A 38 -4.15 13.19 -5.23
CA ASP A 38 -5.06 12.06 -5.23
C ASP A 38 -4.31 10.73 -5.08
N VAL A 39 -5.04 9.74 -4.57
CA VAL A 39 -4.54 8.37 -4.49
C VAL A 39 -4.55 7.76 -5.89
N HIS A 40 -3.42 7.22 -6.30
CA HIS A 40 -3.24 6.56 -7.58
C HIS A 40 -3.17 5.04 -7.40
N PRO A 41 -3.63 4.23 -8.35
CA PRO A 41 -3.55 2.76 -8.24
C PRO A 41 -2.14 2.23 -7.96
N THR A 42 -1.09 2.93 -8.41
CA THR A 42 0.30 2.55 -8.15
C THR A 42 0.70 2.70 -6.68
N HIS A 43 -0.10 3.37 -5.87
CA HIS A 43 0.14 3.52 -4.43
C HIS A 43 -0.22 2.26 -3.63
N TYR A 44 -0.97 1.34 -4.22
CA TYR A 44 -1.43 0.14 -3.53
C TYR A 44 -0.27 -0.64 -2.91
N GLY A 45 -0.34 -0.84 -1.60
CA GLY A 45 0.68 -1.55 -0.83
C GLY A 45 2.00 -0.79 -0.64
N ARG A 46 2.13 0.41 -1.21
CA ARG A 46 3.36 1.22 -1.18
C ARG A 46 3.21 2.49 -0.37
N ILE A 47 2.13 3.22 -0.62
CA ILE A 47 1.83 4.48 0.06
C ILE A 47 0.45 4.35 0.71
N CYS A 48 0.37 4.67 2.00
CA CYS A 48 -0.89 4.63 2.73
C CYS A 48 -1.89 5.62 2.12
N PRO A 49 -3.11 5.20 1.77
CA PRO A 49 -4.09 6.08 1.15
C PRO A 49 -4.75 7.07 2.12
N ILE A 50 -4.59 6.87 3.42
CA ILE A 50 -5.29 7.67 4.43
C ILE A 50 -4.38 8.51 5.32
N GLU A 51 -3.14 8.11 5.57
CA GLU A 51 -2.23 8.88 6.42
C GLU A 51 -1.58 10.01 5.64
N THR A 52 -2.12 11.22 5.80
CA THR A 52 -1.60 12.45 5.21
C THR A 52 -2.00 13.62 6.12
N PRO A 53 -1.24 14.73 6.16
CA PRO A 53 -1.65 15.88 6.95
C PRO A 53 -2.97 16.47 6.48
N GLU A 54 -3.68 17.11 7.39
CA GLU A 54 -4.81 17.96 7.07
C GLU A 54 -4.29 19.36 6.67
N GLY A 55 -5.00 20.01 5.75
CA GLY A 55 -4.65 21.36 5.35
C GLY A 55 -3.85 21.44 4.05
N PRO A 56 -2.97 22.47 3.88
CA PRO A 56 -2.31 22.76 2.59
C PRO A 56 -1.41 21.65 2.06
N ASN A 57 -0.89 20.79 2.93
CA ASN A 57 0.01 19.69 2.53
C ASN A 57 -0.72 18.36 2.28
N ILE A 58 -2.05 18.36 2.29
CA ILE A 58 -2.82 17.13 2.06
C ILE A 58 -2.45 16.48 0.73
N GLY A 59 -2.14 15.19 0.75
CA GLY A 59 -1.74 14.44 -0.43
C GLY A 59 -0.31 14.69 -0.90
N LEU A 60 0.39 15.68 -0.36
CA LEU A 60 1.78 16.01 -0.71
C LEU A 60 2.78 15.37 0.23
N ILE A 61 2.39 15.11 1.45
CA ILE A 61 3.20 14.40 2.44
C ILE A 61 2.45 13.12 2.79
N ASN A 62 3.09 11.99 2.57
CA ASN A 62 2.47 10.67 2.71
C ASN A 62 3.37 9.77 3.56
N SER A 63 2.89 8.58 3.88
CA SER A 63 3.66 7.58 4.60
C SER A 63 3.72 6.29 3.82
N LEU A 64 4.84 5.57 3.95
CA LEU A 64 4.98 4.22 3.39
C LEU A 64 3.94 3.28 4.01
N ALA A 65 3.38 2.40 3.21
CA ALA A 65 2.54 1.32 3.70
C ALA A 65 3.37 0.35 4.55
N THR A 66 2.71 -0.43 5.39
CA THR A 66 3.34 -1.22 6.46
C THR A 66 4.50 -2.10 5.98
N TYR A 67 4.34 -2.81 4.87
CA TYR A 67 5.36 -3.74 4.35
C TYR A 67 6.17 -3.17 3.20
N ALA A 68 5.92 -1.93 2.81
CA ALA A 68 6.64 -1.28 1.72
C ALA A 68 8.08 -0.97 2.11
N ARG A 69 8.95 -1.04 1.13
CA ARG A 69 10.36 -0.64 1.28
C ARG A 69 10.83 0.07 0.02
N VAL A 70 11.90 0.85 0.15
CA VAL A 70 12.54 1.50 -0.99
C VAL A 70 13.72 0.63 -1.43
N ASN A 71 13.77 0.29 -2.72
CA ASN A 71 14.88 -0.51 -3.24
C ASN A 71 16.11 0.35 -3.53
N LYS A 72 17.21 -0.29 -3.96
CA LYS A 72 18.48 0.39 -4.25
C LYS A 72 18.40 1.43 -5.38
N TYR A 73 17.37 1.36 -6.21
CA TYR A 73 17.15 2.31 -7.31
C TYR A 73 16.20 3.45 -6.95
N GLY A 74 15.68 3.47 -5.71
CA GLY A 74 14.76 4.50 -5.25
C GLY A 74 13.28 4.21 -5.50
N PHE A 75 12.92 3.04 -6.03
CA PHE A 75 11.52 2.65 -6.22
C PHE A 75 10.94 2.00 -4.98
N VAL A 76 9.67 2.30 -4.70
CA VAL A 76 8.96 1.67 -3.59
C VAL A 76 8.43 0.31 -4.03
N GLU A 77 8.75 -0.72 -3.26
CA GLU A 77 8.32 -2.09 -3.50
C GLU A 77 7.44 -2.58 -2.36
N THR A 78 6.57 -3.53 -2.67
CA THR A 78 5.75 -4.22 -1.67
C THR A 78 5.82 -5.73 -1.90
N PRO A 79 5.67 -6.56 -0.83
CA PRO A 79 5.80 -8.00 -0.97
C PRO A 79 4.51 -8.66 -1.44
N TYR A 80 4.68 -9.74 -2.18
CA TYR A 80 3.60 -10.62 -2.63
C TYR A 80 4.03 -12.07 -2.48
N ARG A 81 3.07 -12.96 -2.29
CA ARG A 81 3.31 -14.40 -2.31
C ARG A 81 3.10 -14.92 -3.72
N ARG A 82 4.04 -15.69 -4.21
CA ARG A 82 3.95 -16.26 -5.57
C ARG A 82 2.92 -17.37 -5.62
N VAL A 83 2.15 -17.37 -6.72
CA VAL A 83 1.17 -18.42 -7.03
C VAL A 83 1.69 -19.22 -8.21
N LYS A 84 1.70 -20.56 -8.08
CA LYS A 84 2.11 -21.48 -9.13
C LYS A 84 0.98 -22.49 -9.37
N GLU A 85 0.44 -22.49 -10.60
CA GLU A 85 -0.61 -23.42 -11.01
C GLU A 85 -1.82 -23.44 -10.05
N GLY A 86 -2.29 -22.25 -9.66
CA GLY A 86 -3.43 -22.11 -8.76
C GLY A 86 -3.13 -22.38 -7.30
N ARG A 87 -1.87 -22.57 -6.95
CA ARG A 87 -1.44 -22.84 -5.56
C ARG A 87 -0.58 -21.71 -5.02
N VAL A 88 -0.98 -21.17 -3.88
CA VAL A 88 -0.21 -20.12 -3.17
C VAL A 88 1.02 -20.79 -2.52
N SER A 89 2.20 -20.24 -2.80
CA SER A 89 3.45 -20.70 -2.19
C SER A 89 3.89 -19.78 -1.06
N ASP A 90 4.93 -20.19 -0.33
CA ASP A 90 5.53 -19.37 0.72
C ASP A 90 6.61 -18.42 0.17
N GLU A 91 6.89 -18.48 -1.13
CA GLU A 91 7.87 -17.60 -1.76
C GLU A 91 7.36 -16.16 -1.79
N VAL A 92 8.10 -15.26 -1.15
CA VAL A 92 7.77 -13.83 -1.12
C VAL A 92 8.64 -13.09 -2.13
N VAL A 93 8.00 -12.30 -2.99
CA VAL A 93 8.68 -11.50 -4.01
C VAL A 93 8.27 -10.04 -3.82
N TYR A 94 9.24 -9.14 -3.79
CA TYR A 94 8.98 -7.71 -3.74
C TYR A 94 8.89 -7.15 -5.16
N LEU A 95 7.82 -6.44 -5.44
CA LEU A 95 7.56 -5.85 -6.75
C LEU A 95 7.33 -4.35 -6.64
N SER A 96 7.89 -3.59 -7.59
CA SER A 96 7.51 -2.20 -7.81
C SER A 96 6.14 -2.13 -8.49
N ALA A 97 5.54 -0.93 -8.53
CA ALA A 97 4.24 -0.75 -9.18
C ALA A 97 4.28 -1.11 -10.67
N MET A 98 5.37 -0.79 -11.35
CA MET A 98 5.54 -1.10 -12.76
C MET A 98 5.60 -2.60 -13.02
N GLU A 99 6.34 -3.33 -12.19
CA GLU A 99 6.42 -4.79 -12.27
C GLU A 99 5.08 -5.44 -11.94
N GLU A 100 4.41 -4.99 -10.87
CA GLU A 100 3.10 -5.50 -10.47
C GLU A 100 2.06 -5.38 -11.58
N GLY A 101 2.10 -4.28 -12.33
CA GLY A 101 1.13 -4.02 -13.41
C GLY A 101 1.12 -5.08 -14.51
N ARG A 102 2.15 -5.91 -14.61
CA ARG A 102 2.24 -6.99 -15.59
C ARG A 102 1.56 -8.27 -15.13
N TYR A 103 1.21 -8.37 -13.85
CA TYR A 103 0.75 -9.61 -13.24
C TYR A 103 -0.68 -9.51 -12.72
N THR A 104 -1.32 -10.65 -12.59
CA THR A 104 -2.63 -10.78 -11.95
C THR A 104 -2.40 -11.08 -10.47
N VAL A 105 -2.89 -10.19 -9.60
CA VAL A 105 -2.66 -10.27 -8.16
C VAL A 105 -4.00 -10.45 -7.43
N ALA A 106 -4.13 -11.54 -6.69
CA ALA A 106 -5.32 -11.80 -5.87
C ALA A 106 -5.22 -11.03 -4.54
N GLN A 107 -6.37 -10.73 -3.96
CA GLN A 107 -6.44 -10.08 -2.65
C GLN A 107 -6.10 -11.07 -1.52
N ALA A 108 -5.59 -10.54 -0.41
CA ALA A 108 -5.16 -11.37 0.73
C ALA A 108 -6.30 -12.16 1.38
N ASN A 109 -7.55 -11.71 1.24
CA ASN A 109 -8.73 -12.37 1.80
C ASN A 109 -9.26 -13.53 0.95
N ALA A 110 -8.62 -13.84 -0.18
CA ALA A 110 -9.02 -14.98 -1.01
C ALA A 110 -8.87 -16.27 -0.21
N GLU A 111 -9.93 -17.10 -0.21
CA GLU A 111 -9.90 -18.35 0.52
C GLU A 111 -9.00 -19.38 -0.16
N ILE A 112 -8.13 -20.01 0.62
CA ILE A 112 -7.27 -21.10 0.19
C ILE A 112 -7.47 -22.30 1.11
N ASP A 113 -7.30 -23.50 0.55
CA ASP A 113 -7.39 -24.74 1.33
C ASP A 113 -6.06 -25.06 2.06
N ALA A 114 -6.03 -26.17 2.76
CA ALA A 114 -4.84 -26.61 3.51
C ALA A 114 -3.62 -26.86 2.61
N LYS A 115 -3.84 -27.09 1.31
CA LYS A 115 -2.78 -27.32 0.33
C LYS A 115 -2.35 -26.03 -0.40
N GLY A 116 -2.98 -24.90 -0.06
CA GLY A 116 -2.70 -23.61 -0.69
C GLY A 116 -3.46 -23.34 -1.98
N LYS A 117 -4.41 -24.20 -2.37
CA LYS A 117 -5.21 -23.99 -3.57
C LYS A 117 -6.38 -23.05 -3.29
N PHE A 118 -6.71 -22.20 -4.25
CA PHE A 118 -7.90 -21.36 -4.16
C PHE A 118 -9.15 -22.21 -4.15
N VAL A 119 -10.06 -21.92 -3.22
CA VAL A 119 -11.31 -22.65 -3.05
C VAL A 119 -12.32 -22.27 -4.13
N SER A 120 -12.37 -20.98 -4.51
CA SER A 120 -13.29 -20.47 -5.51
C SER A 120 -12.72 -20.56 -6.92
N GLU A 121 -13.57 -20.81 -7.91
CA GLU A 121 -13.19 -20.76 -9.32
C GLU A 121 -13.04 -19.32 -9.84
N SER A 122 -13.65 -18.33 -9.15
CA SER A 122 -13.55 -16.91 -9.47
C SER A 122 -13.01 -16.19 -8.26
N VAL A 123 -11.83 -15.58 -8.40
CA VAL A 123 -11.13 -14.89 -7.33
C VAL A 123 -11.02 -13.41 -7.70
N GLN A 124 -11.27 -12.55 -6.71
CA GLN A 124 -11.09 -11.10 -6.90
C GLN A 124 -9.61 -10.76 -7.04
N CYS A 125 -9.28 -10.11 -8.13
CA CYS A 125 -7.89 -9.78 -8.50
C CYS A 125 -7.76 -8.35 -8.98
N ARG A 126 -6.50 -7.91 -9.07
CA ARG A 126 -6.10 -6.66 -9.75
C ARG A 126 -5.18 -7.02 -10.90
N LYS A 127 -5.33 -6.30 -12.00
CA LYS A 127 -4.39 -6.36 -13.12
C LYS A 127 -4.33 -5.01 -13.81
N GLY A 128 -3.13 -4.40 -13.84
CA GLY A 128 -2.92 -3.11 -14.49
C GLY A 128 -3.78 -1.98 -13.93
N GLY A 129 -4.07 -1.99 -12.62
CA GLY A 129 -4.91 -0.99 -11.95
C GLY A 129 -6.41 -1.25 -12.03
N GLU A 130 -6.83 -2.32 -12.70
CA GLU A 130 -8.24 -2.70 -12.81
C GLU A 130 -8.58 -3.87 -11.90
N TYR A 131 -9.79 -3.87 -11.34
CA TYR A 131 -10.31 -4.98 -10.55
C TYR A 131 -11.05 -5.95 -11.46
N ILE A 132 -10.64 -7.21 -11.43
CA ILE A 132 -11.19 -8.27 -12.27
C ILE A 132 -11.48 -9.53 -11.45
N LEU A 133 -12.28 -10.43 -12.02
CA LEU A 133 -12.44 -11.79 -11.48
C LEU A 133 -11.52 -12.71 -12.30
N GLY A 134 -10.56 -13.33 -11.62
CA GLY A 134 -9.58 -14.20 -12.25
C GLY A 134 -9.81 -15.66 -11.89
N ARG A 135 -9.42 -16.55 -12.80
CA ARG A 135 -9.37 -17.99 -12.51
C ARG A 135 -8.07 -18.29 -11.77
N PRO A 136 -8.06 -19.29 -10.86
CA PRO A 136 -6.84 -19.63 -10.11
C PRO A 136 -5.60 -19.85 -10.98
N GLU A 137 -5.75 -20.44 -12.16
CA GLU A 137 -4.64 -20.72 -13.07
C GLU A 137 -4.00 -19.45 -13.66
N THR A 138 -4.72 -18.36 -13.68
CA THR A 138 -4.24 -17.07 -14.23
C THR A 138 -3.61 -16.16 -13.18
N ILE A 139 -3.71 -16.52 -11.90
CA ILE A 139 -3.19 -15.68 -10.81
C ILE A 139 -1.70 -15.91 -10.65
N ASP A 140 -0.93 -14.82 -10.64
CA ASP A 140 0.52 -14.85 -10.51
C ASP A 140 1.00 -14.64 -9.07
N PHE A 141 0.30 -13.78 -8.33
CA PHE A 141 0.64 -13.41 -6.95
C PHE A 141 -0.61 -13.22 -6.12
N VAL A 142 -0.42 -13.22 -4.80
CA VAL A 142 -1.46 -12.87 -3.83
C VAL A 142 -0.88 -11.90 -2.80
N ASP A 143 -1.69 -10.94 -2.35
CA ASP A 143 -1.29 -10.00 -1.31
C ASP A 143 -0.94 -10.76 -0.02
N VAL A 144 0.04 -10.25 0.71
CA VAL A 144 0.52 -10.90 1.94
C VAL A 144 -0.48 -10.70 3.09
N SER A 145 -1.09 -9.52 3.20
CA SER A 145 -2.01 -9.18 4.28
C SER A 145 -2.94 -8.04 3.88
N PRO A 146 -4.17 -7.99 4.38
CA PRO A 146 -5.05 -6.83 4.17
C PRO A 146 -4.47 -5.53 4.73
N LYS A 147 -3.64 -5.59 5.77
CA LYS A 147 -2.98 -4.42 6.36
C LYS A 147 -1.81 -3.89 5.53
N GLN A 148 -1.48 -4.57 4.46
CA GLN A 148 -0.41 -4.19 3.54
C GLN A 148 -0.65 -2.83 2.86
N ILE A 149 -1.90 -2.41 2.74
CA ILE A 149 -2.28 -1.18 2.01
C ILE A 149 -2.16 0.09 2.87
N VAL A 150 -2.10 -0.03 4.18
CA VAL A 150 -2.07 1.12 5.09
C VAL A 150 -0.73 1.22 5.82
N SER A 151 -0.45 2.42 6.36
CA SER A 151 0.78 2.67 7.14
C SER A 151 0.73 1.98 8.51
N VAL A 152 1.87 2.00 9.22
CA VAL A 152 1.97 1.45 10.58
C VAL A 152 0.97 2.14 11.50
N ALA A 153 0.89 3.47 11.48
CA ALA A 153 -0.04 4.22 12.32
C ALA A 153 -1.50 3.88 12.02
N ALA A 154 -1.86 3.84 10.74
CA ALA A 154 -3.22 3.51 10.32
C ALA A 154 -3.58 2.05 10.66
N ALA A 155 -2.63 1.14 10.55
CA ALA A 155 -2.85 -0.28 10.87
C ALA A 155 -3.16 -0.52 12.36
N LEU A 156 -2.80 0.41 13.23
CA LEU A 156 -3.08 0.34 14.67
C LEU A 156 -4.46 0.84 15.06
N ILE A 157 -5.23 1.42 14.11
CA ILE A 157 -6.60 1.89 14.38
C ILE A 157 -7.53 0.68 14.45
N PRO A 158 -8.23 0.46 15.58
CA PRO A 158 -9.18 -0.65 15.70
C PRO A 158 -10.35 -0.50 14.73
N PHE A 159 -10.75 -1.61 14.10
CA PHE A 159 -11.90 -1.65 13.17
C PHE A 159 -11.79 -0.63 12.04
N LEU A 160 -10.57 -0.41 11.54
CA LEU A 160 -10.30 0.56 10.47
C LEU A 160 -11.16 0.32 9.23
N GLU A 161 -11.43 -0.94 8.88
CA GLU A 161 -12.23 -1.31 7.72
C GLU A 161 -13.69 -0.81 7.77
N ASN A 162 -14.17 -0.47 8.96
CA ASN A 162 -15.53 0.06 9.19
C ASN A 162 -15.56 1.59 9.31
N ASP A 163 -14.38 2.24 9.27
CA ASP A 163 -14.29 3.69 9.45
C ASP A 163 -14.32 4.43 8.10
N ASP A 164 -14.91 5.62 8.12
CA ASP A 164 -14.81 6.58 7.03
C ASP A 164 -13.35 7.09 6.91
N ALA A 165 -12.91 7.35 5.67
CA ALA A 165 -11.55 7.80 5.39
C ALA A 165 -11.18 9.08 6.14
N ASN A 166 -12.10 10.04 6.29
CA ASN A 166 -11.84 11.27 7.01
C ASN A 166 -11.55 11.04 8.50
N ARG A 167 -12.30 10.13 9.12
CA ARG A 167 -12.09 9.78 10.53
C ARG A 167 -10.81 9.01 10.72
N ALA A 168 -10.50 8.11 9.80
CA ALA A 168 -9.24 7.36 9.80
C ALA A 168 -8.04 8.29 9.63
N LEU A 169 -8.16 9.32 8.76
CA LEU A 169 -7.14 10.35 8.58
C LEU A 169 -6.86 11.08 9.90
N MET A 170 -7.90 11.50 10.62
CA MET A 170 -7.75 12.15 11.92
C MET A 170 -7.09 11.22 12.93
N GLY A 171 -7.50 9.95 12.99
CA GLY A 171 -6.95 8.97 13.90
C GLY A 171 -5.48 8.67 13.65
N SER A 172 -5.07 8.58 12.39
CA SER A 172 -3.68 8.29 12.04
C SER A 172 -2.73 9.45 12.37
N ASN A 173 -3.25 10.69 12.43
CA ASN A 173 -2.46 11.88 12.75
C ASN A 173 -2.38 12.16 14.26
N MET A 174 -3.16 11.47 15.04
CA MET A 174 -3.09 11.56 16.50
C MET A 174 -2.00 10.65 17.06
#